data_9054a6496df8a8fadf0fb18a94cebd91
#
_entry.id   9054a6496df8a8fadf0fb18a94cebd91
#
_cell.length_a   1.000
_cell.length_b   1.000
_cell.length_c   1.000
_cell.angle_alpha   90.00
_cell.angle_beta   90.00
_cell.angle_gamma   90.00
#
_symmetry.space_group_name_H-M   'P 1'
#
loop_
_entity.id
_entity.type
_entity.pdbx_description
1 polymer ?
#
loop_
_entity_poly.entity_id
_entity_poly.type
_entity_poly.pdbx_seq_one_letter_code
_entity_poly.pdbx_strand_id
1 'polypeptide(L)'
;NYPVSVHVRRGDYLHPSNSIFGLCGVDYFQQAIAYVRKKRPDARFFFFSDDMEWVRENLWMEDAVYVEHTELLPDYVDLYLMTLCRGHIISNSTFSFWGAYLAVDGNGMKIYPRRWFRDPTWTSPPIFSEEWVGL
;
A
#
# COMPACT_ATOMS: atom_id res chain seq x y z
N ASN A 1 -18.18 6.70 -5.82
CA ASN A 1 -16.76 6.86 -5.48
C ASN A 1 -16.10 5.48 -5.32
N TYR A 2 -14.79 5.43 -5.49
CA TYR A 2 -14.02 4.19 -5.47
C TYR A 2 -12.90 4.32 -4.42
N PRO A 3 -13.12 3.81 -3.19
CA PRO A 3 -12.12 3.92 -2.13
C PRO A 3 -10.93 3.01 -2.40
N VAL A 4 -9.73 3.56 -2.30
CA VAL A 4 -8.47 2.87 -2.55
C VAL A 4 -7.59 2.99 -1.32
N SER A 5 -7.20 1.86 -0.75
CA SER A 5 -6.21 1.86 0.33
C SER A 5 -4.81 2.00 -0.25
N VAL A 6 -3.99 2.84 0.37
CA VAL A 6 -2.56 2.96 0.06
C VAL A 6 -1.80 2.68 1.35
N HIS A 7 -1.15 1.54 1.43
CA HIS A 7 -0.38 1.16 2.61
C HIS A 7 1.10 1.40 2.38
N VAL A 8 1.71 2.20 3.24
CA VAL A 8 3.12 2.59 3.13
C VAL A 8 3.88 2.04 4.35
N ARG A 9 4.69 1.04 4.13
CA ARG A 9 5.51 0.39 5.16
C ARG A 9 6.90 1.01 5.15
N ARG A 10 7.32 1.63 6.27
CA ARG A 10 8.63 2.28 6.35
C ARG A 10 9.36 2.01 7.66
N GLY A 11 8.69 2.18 8.79
CA GLY A 11 9.33 2.22 10.09
C GLY A 11 10.20 0.99 10.40
N ASP A 12 9.62 -0.20 10.26
CA ASP A 12 10.33 -1.45 10.51
C ASP A 12 11.45 -1.70 9.51
N TYR A 13 11.27 -1.25 8.25
CA TYR A 13 12.24 -1.49 7.17
C TYR A 13 13.44 -0.55 7.22
N LEU A 14 13.39 0.49 8.04
CA LEU A 14 14.54 1.34 8.31
C LEU A 14 15.50 0.68 9.32
N HIS A 15 15.04 -0.36 10.02
CA HIS A 15 15.88 -1.07 10.97
C HIS A 15 16.89 -1.98 10.25
N PRO A 16 18.18 -2.01 10.70
CA PRO A 16 19.21 -2.81 10.01
C PRO A 16 18.89 -4.30 9.88
N SER A 17 18.13 -4.89 10.82
CA SER A 17 17.73 -6.29 10.77
C SER A 17 16.81 -6.63 9.60
N ASN A 18 16.15 -5.63 9.01
CA ASN A 18 15.24 -5.78 7.87
C ASN A 18 15.86 -5.28 6.56
N SER A 19 17.19 -5.20 6.48
CA SER A 19 17.88 -4.62 5.34
C SER A 19 17.70 -5.38 4.02
N ILE A 20 17.20 -6.62 4.06
CA ILE A 20 16.90 -7.38 2.84
C ILE A 20 15.70 -6.81 2.08
N PHE A 21 14.82 -6.10 2.78
CA PHE A 21 13.65 -5.47 2.16
C PHE A 21 14.00 -4.08 1.66
N GLY A 22 13.66 -3.81 0.39
CA GLY A 22 13.76 -2.46 -0.13
C GLY A 22 12.60 -1.61 0.40
N LEU A 23 12.80 -0.29 0.45
CA LEU A 23 11.70 0.63 0.71
C LEU A 23 11.01 0.96 -0.60
N CYS A 24 9.68 0.93 -0.60
CA CYS A 24 8.92 1.47 -1.71
C CYS A 24 9.08 2.98 -1.72
N GLY A 25 9.60 3.51 -2.81
CA GLY A 25 9.85 4.94 -2.94
C GLY A 25 8.64 5.72 -3.42
N VAL A 26 8.78 7.03 -3.45
CA VAL A 26 7.75 7.95 -3.95
C VAL A 26 7.32 7.59 -5.37
N ASP A 27 8.28 7.24 -6.23
CA ASP A 27 7.99 6.93 -7.63
C ASP A 27 6.99 5.77 -7.78
N TYR A 28 7.16 4.71 -7.00
CA TYR A 28 6.23 3.59 -7.03
C TYR A 28 4.81 4.02 -6.68
N PHE A 29 4.66 4.74 -5.57
CA PHE A 29 3.34 5.17 -5.13
C PHE A 29 2.70 6.15 -6.10
N GLN A 30 3.48 7.06 -6.67
CA GLN A 30 2.98 8.00 -7.68
C GLN A 30 2.52 7.28 -8.94
N GLN A 31 3.28 6.30 -9.42
CA GLN A 31 2.90 5.49 -10.57
C GLN A 31 1.61 4.70 -10.29
N ALA A 32 1.51 4.10 -9.10
CA ALA A 32 0.35 3.33 -8.72
C ALA A 32 -0.90 4.21 -8.62
N ILE A 33 -0.79 5.37 -8.01
CA ILE A 33 -1.88 6.34 -7.89
C ILE A 33 -2.33 6.79 -9.28
N ALA A 34 -1.39 7.13 -10.16
CA ALA A 34 -1.71 7.54 -11.52
C ALA A 34 -2.41 6.43 -12.30
N TYR A 35 -1.95 5.20 -12.14
CA TYR A 35 -2.58 4.03 -12.77
C TYR A 35 -4.04 3.89 -12.34
N VAL A 36 -4.30 3.99 -11.03
CA VAL A 36 -5.65 3.89 -10.50
C VAL A 36 -6.53 5.03 -11.02
N ARG A 37 -6.04 6.27 -10.99
CA ARG A 37 -6.81 7.43 -11.44
C ARG A 37 -7.19 7.34 -12.91
N LYS A 38 -6.32 6.79 -13.73
CA LYS A 38 -6.60 6.59 -15.15
C LYS A 38 -7.75 5.60 -15.35
N LYS A 39 -7.80 4.54 -14.55
CA LYS A 39 -8.83 3.51 -14.63
C LYS A 39 -10.11 3.92 -13.91
N ARG A 40 -9.98 4.62 -12.81
CA ARG A 40 -11.09 5.04 -11.95
C ARG A 40 -10.91 6.51 -11.56
N PRO A 41 -11.41 7.43 -12.39
CA PRO A 41 -11.33 8.87 -12.08
C PRO A 41 -12.06 9.26 -10.78
N ASP A 42 -12.99 8.42 -10.33
CA ASP A 42 -13.72 8.59 -9.07
C ASP A 42 -12.98 8.03 -7.85
N ALA A 43 -11.74 7.59 -8.01
CA ALA A 43 -10.96 7.01 -6.92
C ALA A 43 -10.68 8.03 -5.83
N ARG A 44 -10.82 7.58 -4.58
CA ARG A 44 -10.46 8.35 -3.39
C ARG A 44 -9.46 7.54 -2.57
N PHE A 45 -8.34 8.14 -2.23
CA PHE A 45 -7.22 7.44 -1.61
C PHE A 45 -7.23 7.62 -0.09
N PHE A 46 -7.02 6.49 0.61
CA PHE A 46 -6.93 6.41 2.06
C PHE A 46 -5.55 5.87 2.41
N PHE A 47 -4.73 6.69 3.02
CA PHE A 47 -3.36 6.31 3.36
C PHE A 47 -3.28 5.72 4.75
N PHE A 48 -2.60 4.57 4.83
CA PHE A 48 -2.28 3.85 6.07
C PHE A 48 -0.76 3.69 6.13
N SER A 49 -0.15 4.01 7.26
CA SER A 49 1.31 3.89 7.37
C SER A 49 1.75 3.84 8.82
N ASP A 50 2.89 3.20 9.05
CA ASP A 50 3.64 3.27 10.29
C ASP A 50 4.55 4.51 10.37
N ASP A 51 4.55 5.33 9.31
CA ASP A 51 5.31 6.60 9.23
C ASP A 51 4.47 7.63 8.46
N MET A 52 3.40 8.08 9.10
CA MET A 52 2.45 9.00 8.45
C MET A 52 3.07 10.38 8.19
N GLU A 53 4.04 10.79 8.98
CA GLU A 53 4.76 12.05 8.74
C GLU A 53 5.44 12.04 7.37
N TRP A 54 6.15 10.96 7.05
CA TRP A 54 6.78 10.80 5.74
C TRP A 54 5.75 10.81 4.61
N VAL A 55 4.62 10.13 4.83
CA VAL A 55 3.54 10.05 3.83
C VAL A 55 3.00 11.45 3.53
N ARG A 56 2.74 12.24 4.56
CA ARG A 56 2.22 13.60 4.38
C ARG A 56 3.22 14.51 3.68
N GLU A 57 4.51 14.34 3.95
CA GLU A 57 5.55 15.15 3.32
C GLU A 57 5.79 14.79 1.85
N ASN A 58 5.67 13.52 1.50
CA ASN A 58 6.08 13.02 0.18
C ASN A 58 4.93 12.62 -0.74
N LEU A 59 3.76 12.32 -0.20
CA LEU A 59 2.60 11.85 -0.95
C LEU A 59 1.36 12.70 -0.64
N TRP A 60 1.53 13.98 -0.43
CA TRP A 60 0.41 14.87 -0.11
C TRP A 60 -0.55 15.00 -1.27
N MET A 61 -1.84 14.83 -0.98
CA MET A 61 -2.95 15.04 -1.91
C MET A 61 -4.08 15.72 -1.14
N GLU A 62 -4.61 16.79 -1.72
CA GLU A 62 -5.64 17.60 -1.04
C GLU A 62 -6.92 16.80 -0.74
N ASP A 63 -7.29 15.91 -1.65
CA ASP A 63 -8.53 15.13 -1.57
C ASP A 63 -8.35 13.74 -0.93
N ALA A 64 -7.17 13.42 -0.43
CA ALA A 64 -6.90 12.13 0.21
C ALA A 64 -7.21 12.17 1.70
N VAL A 65 -7.43 10.98 2.27
CA VAL A 65 -7.59 10.79 3.71
C VAL A 65 -6.35 10.12 4.27
N TYR A 66 -5.76 10.72 5.30
CA TYR A 66 -4.61 10.16 6.01
C TYR A 66 -5.10 9.59 7.32
N VAL A 67 -5.14 8.25 7.42
CA VAL A 67 -5.71 7.57 8.57
C VAL A 67 -4.76 7.70 9.75
N GLU A 68 -5.21 8.41 10.78
CA GLU A 68 -4.41 8.64 11.98
C GLU A 68 -4.37 7.39 12.86
N HIS A 69 -3.17 7.04 13.28
CA HIS A 69 -2.94 5.94 14.20
C HIS A 69 -2.84 6.48 15.61
N THR A 70 -3.68 6.00 16.51
CA THR A 70 -3.55 6.29 17.92
C THR A 70 -2.96 5.08 18.64
N GLU A 71 -2.16 5.29 19.68
CA GLU A 71 -1.58 4.20 20.48
C GLU A 71 -2.65 3.30 21.10
N LEU A 72 -3.89 3.78 21.17
CA LEU A 72 -5.01 3.06 21.76
C LEU A 72 -5.68 2.10 20.79
N LEU A 73 -5.39 2.21 19.48
CA LEU A 73 -6.01 1.35 18.47
C LEU A 73 -5.02 0.28 18.01
N PRO A 74 -5.41 -0.99 18.06
CA PRO A 74 -4.55 -2.07 17.57
C PRO A 74 -4.35 -2.00 16.04
N ASP A 75 -3.24 -2.57 15.56
CA ASP A 75 -2.90 -2.60 14.13
C ASP A 75 -3.98 -3.29 13.28
N TYR A 76 -4.72 -4.25 13.85
CA TYR A 76 -5.75 -4.94 13.09
C TYR A 76 -6.92 -4.02 12.69
N VAL A 77 -7.08 -2.86 13.32
CA VAL A 77 -8.10 -1.88 12.91
C VAL A 77 -7.74 -1.33 11.52
N ASP A 78 -6.47 -1.00 11.29
CA ASP A 78 -6.01 -0.59 9.96
C ASP A 78 -6.24 -1.68 8.93
N LEU A 79 -5.89 -2.92 9.28
CA LEU A 79 -6.13 -4.06 8.41
C LEU A 79 -7.61 -4.17 8.03
N TYR A 80 -8.49 -4.06 9.01
CA TYR A 80 -9.94 -4.11 8.78
C TYR A 80 -10.40 -2.99 7.85
N LEU A 81 -9.96 -1.76 8.11
CA LEU A 81 -10.33 -0.61 7.27
C LEU A 81 -9.84 -0.77 5.83
N MET A 82 -8.64 -1.32 5.66
CA MET A 82 -8.10 -1.60 4.33
C MET A 82 -8.98 -2.59 3.58
N THR A 83 -9.50 -3.62 4.25
CA THR A 83 -10.37 -4.62 3.61
C THR A 83 -11.69 -4.05 3.13
N LEU A 84 -12.12 -2.91 3.66
CA LEU A 84 -13.35 -2.24 3.22
C LEU A 84 -13.15 -1.39 1.96
N CYS A 85 -11.91 -1.12 1.58
CA CYS A 85 -11.62 -0.42 0.34
C CYS A 85 -11.82 -1.35 -0.86
N ARG A 86 -12.09 -0.75 -2.02
CA ARG A 86 -12.32 -1.51 -3.26
C ARG A 86 -11.06 -1.69 -4.06
N GLY A 87 -10.16 -0.72 -4.04
CA GLY A 87 -8.85 -0.82 -4.66
C GLY A 87 -7.74 -0.81 -3.62
N HIS A 88 -6.58 -1.33 -3.98
CA HIS A 88 -5.47 -1.47 -3.04
C HIS A 88 -4.15 -1.21 -3.73
N ILE A 89 -3.35 -0.33 -3.13
CA ILE A 89 -1.94 -0.13 -3.47
C ILE A 89 -1.14 -0.58 -2.25
N ILE A 90 -0.37 -1.65 -2.40
CA ILE A 90 0.34 -2.25 -1.27
C ILE A 90 1.84 -1.94 -1.33
N SER A 91 2.47 -1.95 -0.15
CA SER A 91 3.91 -2.00 -0.02
C SER A 91 4.41 -3.44 -0.08
N ASN A 92 5.72 -3.64 -0.04
CA ASN A 92 6.37 -4.95 0.03
C ASN A 92 6.27 -5.51 1.46
N SER A 93 5.05 -5.77 1.91
CA SER A 93 4.71 -6.15 3.27
C SER A 93 3.61 -7.19 3.26
N THR A 94 3.75 -8.24 4.07
CA THR A 94 2.71 -9.26 4.22
C THR A 94 1.45 -8.70 4.87
N PHE A 95 1.60 -7.76 5.80
CA PHE A 95 0.46 -7.06 6.38
C PHE A 95 -0.33 -6.33 5.29
N SER A 96 0.38 -5.61 4.43
CA SER A 96 -0.19 -4.89 3.28
C SER A 96 -0.90 -5.85 2.33
N PHE A 97 -0.25 -6.98 2.03
CA PHE A 97 -0.82 -8.03 1.18
C PHE A 97 -2.16 -8.55 1.72
N TRP A 98 -2.21 -8.86 3.03
CA TRP A 98 -3.43 -9.39 3.62
C TRP A 98 -4.58 -8.38 3.59
N GLY A 99 -4.29 -7.10 3.74
CA GLY A 99 -5.31 -6.05 3.61
C GLY A 99 -5.99 -6.05 2.26
N ALA A 100 -5.22 -6.31 1.20
CA ALA A 100 -5.75 -6.42 -0.16
C ALA A 100 -6.38 -7.77 -0.45
N TYR A 101 -5.75 -8.86 0.01
CA TYR A 101 -6.22 -10.22 -0.24
C TYR A 101 -7.56 -10.49 0.43
N LEU A 102 -7.75 -10.00 1.66
CA LEU A 102 -8.96 -10.19 2.45
C LEU A 102 -10.05 -9.15 2.13
N ALA A 103 -9.85 -8.33 1.09
CA ALA A 103 -10.81 -7.30 0.73
C ALA A 103 -12.21 -7.88 0.49
N VAL A 104 -13.21 -7.15 1.00
CA VAL A 104 -14.62 -7.54 0.83
C VAL A 104 -14.99 -7.56 -0.66
N ASP A 105 -14.50 -6.60 -1.44
CA ASP A 105 -14.66 -6.60 -2.89
C ASP A 105 -13.47 -7.33 -3.53
N GLY A 106 -13.67 -8.61 -3.84
CA GLY A 106 -12.64 -9.45 -4.44
C GLY A 106 -12.24 -9.06 -5.86
N ASN A 107 -13.04 -8.22 -6.52
CA ASN A 107 -12.80 -7.80 -7.91
C ASN A 107 -12.13 -6.43 -8.02
N GLY A 108 -11.76 -5.82 -6.90
CA GLY A 108 -11.10 -4.53 -6.90
C GLY A 108 -9.68 -4.60 -7.44
N MET A 109 -9.16 -3.45 -7.88
CA MET A 109 -7.78 -3.36 -8.34
C MET A 109 -6.80 -3.61 -7.21
N LYS A 110 -5.75 -4.39 -7.48
CA LYS A 110 -4.69 -4.68 -6.52
C LYS A 110 -3.34 -4.46 -7.19
N ILE A 111 -2.58 -3.53 -6.64
CA ILE A 111 -1.28 -3.12 -7.19
C ILE A 111 -0.20 -3.42 -6.16
N TYR A 112 0.87 -4.06 -6.60
CA TYR A 112 1.98 -4.43 -5.74
C TYR A 112 3.31 -3.96 -6.35
N PRO A 113 4.36 -3.76 -5.51
CA PRO A 113 5.68 -3.40 -6.02
C PRO A 113 6.38 -4.66 -6.55
N ARG A 114 6.84 -4.61 -7.80
CA ARG A 114 7.62 -5.71 -8.36
C ARG A 114 8.91 -5.93 -7.59
N ARG A 115 9.50 -4.84 -7.13
CA ARG A 115 10.74 -4.88 -6.37
C ARG A 115 10.41 -5.04 -4.89
N TRP A 116 10.33 -6.30 -4.46
CA TRP A 116 10.02 -6.66 -3.08
C TRP A 116 11.23 -6.58 -2.17
N PHE A 117 12.39 -7.00 -2.69
CA PHE A 117 13.64 -7.05 -1.94
C PHE A 117 14.59 -5.95 -2.41
N ARG A 118 15.54 -5.59 -1.54
CA ARG A 118 16.58 -4.61 -1.87
C ARG A 118 17.43 -5.07 -3.05
N ASP A 119 17.80 -6.37 -3.08
CA ASP A 119 18.54 -6.93 -4.20
C ASP A 119 17.64 -7.07 -5.42
N PRO A 120 17.93 -6.36 -6.53
CA PRO A 120 17.07 -6.36 -7.70
C PRO A 120 17.06 -7.70 -8.44
N THR A 121 17.98 -8.61 -8.14
CA THR A 121 18.02 -9.96 -8.75
C THR A 121 17.05 -10.92 -8.06
N TRP A 122 16.57 -10.61 -6.85
CA TRP A 122 15.60 -11.43 -6.15
C TRP A 122 14.20 -11.14 -6.66
N THR A 123 13.46 -12.20 -6.96
CA THR A 123 12.09 -12.07 -7.43
C THR A 123 11.14 -11.83 -6.25
N SER A 124 10.02 -11.16 -6.52
CA SER A 124 8.96 -11.02 -5.52
C SER A 124 8.38 -12.39 -5.16
N PRO A 125 7.80 -12.54 -3.95
CA PRO A 125 7.17 -13.81 -3.55
C PRO A 125 6.07 -14.21 -4.55
N PRO A 126 5.93 -15.52 -4.86
CA PRO A 126 4.92 -16.00 -5.81
C PRO A 126 3.53 -16.10 -5.17
N ILE A 127 3.10 -15.04 -4.49
CA ILE A 127 1.82 -14.99 -3.77
C ILE A 127 0.75 -14.20 -4.53
N PHE A 128 1.14 -13.53 -5.62
CA PHE A 128 0.24 -12.68 -6.39
C PHE A 128 -0.37 -13.45 -7.54
N SER A 129 -1.69 -13.35 -7.70
CA SER A 129 -2.37 -13.91 -8.86
C SER A 129 -2.15 -13.02 -10.08
N GLU A 130 -2.50 -13.53 -11.26
CA GLU A 130 -2.36 -12.80 -12.53
C GLU A 130 -3.19 -11.52 -12.58
N GLU A 131 -4.23 -11.43 -11.75
CA GLU A 131 -5.11 -10.26 -11.70
C GLU A 131 -4.49 -9.06 -10.99
N TRP A 132 -3.44 -9.29 -10.21
CA TRP A 132 -2.73 -8.22 -9.53
C TRP A 132 -1.75 -7.53 -10.49
N VAL A 133 -1.63 -6.22 -10.35
CA VAL A 133 -0.77 -5.41 -11.22
C VAL A 133 0.54 -5.11 -10.52
N GLY A 134 1.65 -5.56 -11.11
CA GLY A 134 2.99 -5.24 -10.62
C GLY A 134 3.55 -3.99 -11.28
N LEU A 135 4.04 -3.05 -10.47
CA LEU A 135 4.67 -1.82 -10.95
C LEU A 135 6.09 -1.64 -10.40
#